data_7305cf5ac5cd9fdacf94dff9d3131dff
#
_entry.id   7305cf5ac5cd9fdacf94dff9d3131dff
#
_cell.length_a   1.000
_cell.length_b   1.000
_cell.length_c   1.000
_cell.angle_alpha   90.00
_cell.angle_beta   90.00
_cell.angle_gamma   90.00
#
_symmetry.space_group_name_H-M   'P 1'
#
loop_
_entity.id
_entity.type
_entity.pdbx_description
1 polymer ?
#
loop_
_entity_poly.entity_id
_entity_poly.type
_entity_poly.pdbx_seq_one_letter_code
_entity_poly.pdbx_strand_id
1 'polypeptide(L)'
;MVFFGENFFDVDIVSKVVAATRFAPSPNGQLHIGHAWSALCAHDFARSFGGKFRLRIEDIDGTRSRPEFVEGILADIGWLGLAWDGEVVFQSRRIDRYADALERLKAMGLVYRCWCTRSDIAAAIKDCPVPHGPDGPVYPGTCKGVERTGADYCWRLDMAAAMERSAPLVWADLAAGQQHADPMLFGDIMLWRKDAPASYHLAATLDDAADGISHIVRGMDLFAYTAIHRLLQQLLDLPEPVYWHHPLLLDDKGEKLAKSRLSEPLAVQRKAGIDGPALIDQLRRGMLPLGIYQSGA
;
A
#
# COMPACT_ATOMS: atom_id res chain seq x y z
N MET A 1 24.72 6.45 6.11
CA MET A 1 24.40 5.31 6.99
C MET A 1 23.04 5.66 7.55
N VAL A 2 22.00 5.23 6.85
CA VAL A 2 20.62 5.37 7.34
C VAL A 2 20.55 4.60 8.64
N PHE A 3 19.65 4.93 9.53
CA PHE A 3 19.31 4.22 10.76
C PHE A 3 18.99 2.72 10.56
N PHE A 4 19.83 2.02 9.83
CA PHE A 4 20.01 0.59 9.85
C PHE A 4 21.09 0.33 10.90
N GLY A 5 20.73 0.48 12.20
CA GLY A 5 21.63 0.02 13.27
C GLY A 5 21.96 -1.44 13.02
N GLU A 6 23.19 -1.85 13.29
CA GLU A 6 23.73 -3.20 13.07
C GLU A 6 22.90 -4.35 13.67
N ASN A 7 21.80 -4.05 14.36
CA ASN A 7 20.94 -5.00 15.07
C ASN A 7 19.51 -5.15 14.52
N PHE A 8 19.15 -4.56 13.37
CA PHE A 8 17.77 -4.52 12.92
C PHE A 8 17.38 -5.56 11.85
N PHE A 9 18.34 -6.25 11.24
CA PHE A 9 18.03 -7.21 10.20
C PHE A 9 18.68 -8.56 10.49
N ASP A 10 17.86 -9.60 10.52
CA ASP A 10 18.38 -10.96 10.40
C ASP A 10 18.97 -11.11 8.99
N VAL A 11 20.29 -11.02 8.91
CA VAL A 11 21.07 -11.00 7.66
C VAL A 11 20.82 -12.28 6.84
N ASP A 12 20.43 -13.37 7.49
CA ASP A 12 20.14 -14.65 6.82
C ASP A 12 18.83 -14.60 5.99
N ILE A 13 17.89 -13.73 6.34
CA ILE A 13 16.66 -13.54 5.58
C ILE A 13 16.90 -12.66 4.35
N VAL A 14 17.79 -11.68 4.44
CA VAL A 14 18.05 -10.69 3.38
C VAL A 14 19.08 -11.18 2.35
N SER A 15 19.97 -12.10 2.72
CA SER A 15 21.18 -12.43 1.94
C SER A 15 20.96 -13.28 0.70
N LYS A 16 19.75 -13.79 0.42
CA LYS A 16 19.51 -14.79 -0.65
C LYS A 16 18.98 -14.22 -1.96
N VAL A 17 18.49 -12.99 -1.99
CA VAL A 17 17.88 -12.37 -3.19
C VAL A 17 18.33 -10.93 -3.31
N VAL A 18 18.72 -10.51 -4.52
CA VAL A 18 18.96 -9.09 -4.81
C VAL A 18 17.69 -8.31 -4.52
N ALA A 19 17.73 -7.39 -3.56
CA ALA A 19 16.56 -6.66 -3.09
C ALA A 19 15.92 -5.85 -4.24
N ALA A 20 14.63 -6.06 -4.46
CA ALA A 20 13.84 -5.21 -5.33
C ALA A 20 12.73 -4.57 -4.50
N THR A 21 12.73 -3.24 -4.44
CA THR A 21 11.74 -2.44 -3.73
C THR A 21 10.99 -1.51 -4.68
N ARG A 22 9.97 -0.84 -4.18
CA ARG A 22 9.25 0.19 -4.93
C ARG A 22 8.74 1.30 -4.03
N PHE A 23 8.64 2.49 -4.60
CA PHE A 23 7.78 3.57 -4.11
C PHE A 23 6.54 3.66 -5.02
N ALA A 24 5.35 3.64 -4.43
CA ALA A 24 4.09 3.48 -5.17
C ALA A 24 3.05 4.54 -4.76
N PRO A 25 3.26 5.82 -5.12
CA PRO A 25 2.35 6.89 -4.75
C PRO A 25 1.11 6.93 -5.65
N SER A 26 -0.06 7.23 -5.05
CA SER A 26 -1.28 7.56 -5.79
C SER A 26 -1.27 9.04 -6.18
N PRO A 27 -1.55 9.40 -7.47
CA PRO A 27 -1.51 10.77 -7.97
C PRO A 27 -2.83 11.52 -7.67
N ASN A 28 -3.22 11.57 -6.41
CA ASN A 28 -4.44 12.22 -5.90
C ASN A 28 -4.15 13.51 -5.11
N GLY A 29 -2.93 14.03 -5.21
CA GLY A 29 -2.44 15.24 -4.56
C GLY A 29 -0.92 15.33 -4.61
N GLN A 30 -0.37 16.46 -4.16
CA GLN A 30 1.07 16.70 -4.12
C GLN A 30 1.76 15.84 -3.06
N LEU A 31 3.04 15.53 -3.27
CA LEU A 31 3.86 14.85 -2.28
C LEU A 31 4.25 15.82 -1.15
N HIS A 32 4.47 15.29 0.04
CA HIS A 32 4.98 15.98 1.22
C HIS A 32 6.14 15.20 1.84
N ILE A 33 6.77 15.73 2.87
CA ILE A 33 7.95 15.15 3.51
C ILE A 33 7.74 13.69 3.96
N GLY A 34 6.54 13.28 4.38
CA GLY A 34 6.24 11.89 4.73
C GLY A 34 6.33 10.94 3.52
N HIS A 35 6.01 11.43 2.30
CA HIS A 35 6.21 10.65 1.07
C HIS A 35 7.70 10.58 0.70
N ALA A 36 8.46 11.69 0.89
CA ALA A 36 9.91 11.70 0.72
C ALA A 36 10.58 10.68 1.65
N TRP A 37 10.16 10.62 2.91
CA TRP A 37 10.62 9.64 3.88
C TRP A 37 10.36 8.19 3.42
N SER A 38 9.13 7.89 2.99
CA SER A 38 8.78 6.55 2.51
C SER A 38 9.56 6.16 1.24
N ALA A 39 9.73 7.10 0.30
CA ALA A 39 10.54 6.88 -0.90
C ALA A 39 12.02 6.65 -0.55
N LEU A 40 12.57 7.44 0.39
CA LEU A 40 13.93 7.32 0.89
C LEU A 40 14.17 5.94 1.53
N CYS A 41 13.28 5.50 2.44
CA CYS A 41 13.38 4.19 3.07
C CYS A 41 13.43 3.06 2.03
N ALA A 42 12.55 3.08 1.03
CA ALA A 42 12.53 2.06 -0.01
C ALA A 42 13.75 2.13 -0.94
N HIS A 43 14.18 3.34 -1.32
CA HIS A 43 15.36 3.56 -2.16
C HIS A 43 16.62 3.08 -1.48
N ASP A 44 16.88 3.56 -0.26
CA ASP A 44 18.12 3.27 0.45
C ASP A 44 18.19 1.81 0.86
N PHE A 45 17.06 1.19 1.22
CA PHE A 45 17.01 -0.25 1.44
C PHE A 45 17.47 -1.01 0.21
N ALA A 46 16.91 -0.72 -0.97
CA ALA A 46 17.35 -1.38 -2.22
C ALA A 46 18.85 -1.17 -2.46
N ARG A 47 19.31 0.06 -2.36
CA ARG A 47 20.73 0.41 -2.65
C ARG A 47 21.72 -0.22 -1.68
N SER A 48 21.35 -0.40 -0.40
CA SER A 48 22.19 -1.07 0.61
C SER A 48 22.51 -2.53 0.25
N PHE A 49 21.62 -3.18 -0.51
CA PHE A 49 21.79 -4.56 -0.96
C PHE A 49 22.14 -4.68 -2.46
N GLY A 50 22.57 -3.59 -3.11
CA GLY A 50 22.89 -3.57 -4.54
C GLY A 50 21.67 -3.86 -5.43
N GLY A 51 20.49 -3.62 -4.90
CA GLY A 51 19.21 -3.97 -5.50
C GLY A 51 18.57 -2.86 -6.33
N LYS A 52 17.32 -3.10 -6.75
CA LYS A 52 16.55 -2.22 -7.62
C LYS A 52 15.48 -1.47 -6.83
N PHE A 53 15.38 -0.18 -7.08
CA PHE A 53 14.29 0.68 -6.60
C PHE A 53 13.38 1.07 -7.76
N ARG A 54 12.12 0.68 -7.72
CA ARG A 54 11.15 0.93 -8.76
C ARG A 54 10.19 2.07 -8.40
N LEU A 55 9.67 2.76 -9.43
CA LEU A 55 8.61 3.76 -9.26
C LEU A 55 7.32 3.26 -9.92
N ARG A 56 6.22 3.19 -9.16
CA ARG A 56 4.90 2.83 -9.65
C ARG A 56 3.90 3.94 -9.32
N ILE A 57 3.13 4.36 -10.30
CA ILE A 57 2.04 5.31 -10.14
C ILE A 57 0.73 4.54 -9.97
N GLU A 58 0.07 4.72 -8.82
CA GLU A 58 -1.19 4.04 -8.50
C GLU A 58 -2.38 4.89 -8.94
N ASP A 59 -2.62 4.91 -10.25
CA ASP A 59 -3.55 5.79 -10.97
C ASP A 59 -4.86 5.10 -11.41
N ILE A 60 -5.23 3.97 -10.82
CA ILE A 60 -6.46 3.25 -11.17
C ILE A 60 -7.76 3.99 -10.82
N ASP A 61 -7.71 4.90 -9.85
CA ASP A 61 -8.84 5.77 -9.53
C ASP A 61 -8.84 7.01 -10.42
N GLY A 62 -9.39 6.88 -11.63
CA GLY A 62 -9.43 7.95 -12.62
C GLY A 62 -10.21 9.20 -12.18
N THR A 63 -11.06 9.09 -11.13
CA THR A 63 -11.81 10.25 -10.61
C THR A 63 -10.93 11.17 -9.76
N ARG A 64 -9.87 10.65 -9.12
CA ARG A 64 -8.96 11.39 -8.25
C ARG A 64 -7.56 11.55 -8.82
N SER A 65 -7.17 10.67 -9.73
CA SER A 65 -5.87 10.74 -10.41
C SER A 65 -5.84 11.90 -11.42
N ARG A 66 -4.79 12.71 -11.35
CA ARG A 66 -4.62 13.85 -12.25
C ARG A 66 -3.22 13.88 -12.85
N PRO A 67 -3.08 14.20 -14.17
CA PRO A 67 -1.78 14.26 -14.84
C PRO A 67 -0.79 15.19 -14.15
N GLU A 68 -1.23 16.35 -13.67
CA GLU A 68 -0.38 17.31 -12.97
C GLU A 68 0.24 16.75 -11.67
N PHE A 69 -0.46 15.82 -10.98
CA PHE A 69 0.11 15.15 -9.82
C PHE A 69 1.11 14.06 -10.22
N VAL A 70 0.90 13.38 -11.34
CA VAL A 70 1.89 12.44 -11.89
C VAL A 70 3.18 13.19 -12.23
N GLU A 71 3.10 14.29 -12.98
CA GLU A 71 4.26 15.13 -13.31
C GLU A 71 4.95 15.66 -12.04
N GLY A 72 4.16 16.09 -11.05
CA GLY A 72 4.66 16.53 -9.75
C GLY A 72 5.43 15.44 -9.01
N ILE A 73 4.91 14.22 -8.97
CA ILE A 73 5.57 13.05 -8.35
C ILE A 73 6.93 12.79 -9.01
N LEU A 74 6.96 12.72 -10.34
CA LEU A 74 8.20 12.47 -11.09
C LEU A 74 9.23 13.57 -10.86
N ALA A 75 8.78 14.83 -10.88
CA ALA A 75 9.63 15.97 -10.64
C ALA A 75 10.18 16.02 -9.20
N ASP A 76 9.34 15.69 -8.20
CA ASP A 76 9.74 15.71 -6.79
C ASP A 76 10.72 14.58 -6.46
N ILE A 77 10.49 13.35 -6.94
CA ILE A 77 11.39 12.22 -6.72
C ILE A 77 12.74 12.44 -7.41
N GLY A 78 12.73 12.98 -8.66
CA GLY A 78 13.95 13.37 -9.37
C GLY A 78 14.71 14.49 -8.64
N TRP A 79 14.01 15.53 -8.18
CA TRP A 79 14.59 16.63 -7.40
C TRP A 79 15.23 16.16 -6.09
N LEU A 80 14.64 15.17 -5.40
CA LEU A 80 15.20 14.57 -4.20
C LEU A 80 16.47 13.75 -4.48
N GLY A 81 16.81 13.48 -5.76
CA GLY A 81 17.95 12.65 -6.14
C GLY A 81 17.71 11.14 -5.92
N LEU A 82 16.47 10.71 -5.75
CA LEU A 82 16.10 9.31 -5.58
C LEU A 82 15.88 8.65 -6.95
N ALA A 83 16.98 8.22 -7.59
CA ALA A 83 16.93 7.59 -8.91
C ALA A 83 16.28 6.20 -8.84
N TRP A 84 15.28 5.96 -9.70
CA TRP A 84 14.63 4.67 -9.85
C TRP A 84 15.16 3.88 -11.06
N ASP A 85 14.96 2.57 -11.03
CA ASP A 85 15.44 1.65 -12.07
C ASP A 85 14.31 1.25 -13.01
N GLY A 86 14.57 1.31 -14.30
CA GLY A 86 13.65 0.94 -15.37
C GLY A 86 12.55 1.97 -15.62
N GLU A 87 11.51 1.53 -16.31
CA GLU A 87 10.38 2.40 -16.65
C GLU A 87 9.46 2.62 -15.45
N VAL A 88 8.79 3.79 -15.43
CA VAL A 88 7.72 4.07 -14.49
C VAL A 88 6.51 3.20 -14.80
N VAL A 89 6.05 2.47 -13.83
CA VAL A 89 4.88 1.60 -13.95
C VAL A 89 3.61 2.42 -13.67
N PHE A 90 2.58 2.25 -14.50
CA PHE A 90 1.27 2.85 -14.33
C PHE A 90 0.22 1.75 -14.12
N GLN A 91 -0.52 1.77 -13.03
CA GLN A 91 -1.56 0.77 -12.75
C GLN A 91 -2.70 0.81 -13.76
N SER A 92 -3.05 2.00 -14.26
CA SER A 92 -4.07 2.17 -15.30
C SER A 92 -3.79 1.41 -16.60
N ARG A 93 -2.53 1.03 -16.84
CA ARG A 93 -2.12 0.24 -18.01
C ARG A 93 -2.13 -1.27 -17.77
N ARG A 94 -2.60 -1.72 -16.59
CA ARG A 94 -2.54 -3.12 -16.15
C ARG A 94 -3.92 -3.69 -15.76
N ILE A 95 -4.98 -3.03 -16.16
CA ILE A 95 -6.37 -3.37 -15.78
C ILE A 95 -6.72 -4.81 -16.15
N ASP A 96 -6.27 -5.28 -17.32
CA ASP A 96 -6.55 -6.66 -17.78
C ASP A 96 -5.98 -7.69 -16.79
N ARG A 97 -4.79 -7.47 -16.25
CA ARG A 97 -4.21 -8.35 -15.22
C ARG A 97 -5.07 -8.44 -13.96
N TYR A 98 -5.62 -7.32 -13.53
CA TYR A 98 -6.49 -7.31 -12.35
C TYR A 98 -7.84 -7.99 -12.65
N ALA A 99 -8.35 -7.82 -13.86
CA ALA A 99 -9.55 -8.51 -14.32
C ALA A 99 -9.34 -10.03 -14.37
N ASP A 100 -8.22 -10.50 -14.93
CA ASP A 100 -7.88 -11.93 -14.97
C ASP A 100 -7.77 -12.54 -13.57
N ALA A 101 -7.17 -11.82 -12.62
CA ALA A 101 -7.09 -12.28 -11.24
C ALA A 101 -8.48 -12.34 -10.57
N LEU A 102 -9.34 -11.37 -10.84
CA LEU A 102 -10.73 -11.40 -10.37
C LEU A 102 -11.48 -12.59 -10.96
N GLU A 103 -11.33 -12.89 -12.26
CA GLU A 103 -11.95 -14.07 -12.88
C GLU A 103 -11.45 -15.39 -12.25
N ARG A 104 -10.17 -15.49 -11.90
CA ARG A 104 -9.66 -16.64 -11.15
C ARG A 104 -10.36 -16.78 -9.80
N LEU A 105 -10.51 -15.71 -9.03
CA LEU A 105 -11.21 -15.73 -7.75
C LEU A 105 -12.71 -16.06 -7.91
N LYS A 106 -13.36 -15.61 -9.00
CA LYS A 106 -14.74 -15.99 -9.36
C LYS A 106 -14.84 -17.50 -9.65
N ALA A 107 -13.92 -18.02 -10.45
CA ALA A 107 -13.89 -19.46 -10.76
C ALA A 107 -13.70 -20.34 -9.51
N MET A 108 -13.02 -19.81 -8.48
CA MET A 108 -12.89 -20.46 -7.18
C MET A 108 -14.14 -20.32 -6.30
N GLY A 109 -15.13 -19.49 -6.68
CA GLY A 109 -16.32 -19.22 -5.86
C GLY A 109 -16.03 -18.33 -4.65
N LEU A 110 -14.95 -17.53 -4.69
CA LEU A 110 -14.48 -16.75 -3.55
C LEU A 110 -14.96 -15.29 -3.55
N VAL A 111 -15.73 -14.89 -4.55
CA VAL A 111 -16.22 -13.51 -4.63
C VAL A 111 -17.70 -13.46 -4.95
N TYR A 112 -18.37 -12.44 -4.48
CA TYR A 112 -19.77 -12.19 -4.75
C TYR A 112 -20.03 -10.71 -5.09
N ARG A 113 -21.19 -10.45 -5.72
CA ARG A 113 -21.62 -9.11 -6.09
C ARG A 113 -22.23 -8.38 -4.91
N CYS A 114 -21.91 -7.10 -4.76
CA CYS A 114 -22.49 -6.24 -3.73
C CYS A 114 -22.99 -4.94 -4.36
N TRP A 115 -24.25 -4.65 -4.16
CA TRP A 115 -24.94 -3.46 -4.68
C TRP A 115 -25.07 -2.34 -3.64
N CYS A 116 -24.64 -2.57 -2.39
CA CYS A 116 -24.77 -1.58 -1.34
C CYS A 116 -24.05 -0.27 -1.67
N THR A 117 -24.71 0.83 -1.38
CA THR A 117 -24.10 2.15 -1.24
C THR A 117 -23.47 2.29 0.16
N ARG A 118 -22.72 3.37 0.38
CA ARG A 118 -22.21 3.69 1.72
C ARG A 118 -23.33 3.91 2.74
N SER A 119 -24.45 4.53 2.32
CA SER A 119 -25.62 4.74 3.15
C SER A 119 -26.32 3.42 3.52
N ASP A 120 -26.42 2.46 2.58
CA ASP A 120 -27.01 1.15 2.87
C ASP A 120 -26.20 0.40 3.91
N ILE A 121 -24.86 0.44 3.78
CA ILE A 121 -23.96 -0.18 4.76
C ILE A 121 -24.10 0.49 6.12
N ALA A 122 -24.13 1.82 6.18
CA ALA A 122 -24.28 2.56 7.43
C ALA A 122 -25.64 2.26 8.11
N ALA A 123 -26.74 2.14 7.35
CA ALA A 123 -28.03 1.75 7.87
C ALA A 123 -28.00 0.33 8.44
N ALA A 124 -27.45 -0.64 7.68
CA ALA A 124 -27.35 -2.03 8.13
C ALA A 124 -26.51 -2.18 9.42
N ILE A 125 -25.43 -1.42 9.56
CA ILE A 125 -24.59 -1.42 10.79
C ILE A 125 -25.34 -0.82 11.97
N LYS A 126 -26.17 0.20 11.74
CA LYS A 126 -27.00 0.81 12.79
C LYS A 126 -28.03 -0.17 13.34
N ASP A 127 -28.62 -0.97 12.44
CA ASP A 127 -29.63 -1.95 12.81
C ASP A 127 -29.03 -3.22 13.44
N CYS A 128 -27.83 -3.61 12.99
CA CYS A 128 -27.08 -4.75 13.51
C CYS A 128 -25.59 -4.39 13.62
N PRO A 129 -25.11 -4.04 14.82
CA PRO A 129 -23.71 -3.67 15.01
C PRO A 129 -22.74 -4.79 14.61
N VAL A 130 -21.66 -4.40 13.97
CA VAL A 130 -20.59 -5.29 13.47
C VAL A 130 -19.27 -5.01 14.19
N PRO A 131 -18.30 -5.94 14.17
CA PRO A 131 -16.96 -5.67 14.68
C PRO A 131 -16.30 -4.49 13.96
N HIS A 132 -15.40 -3.80 14.66
CA HIS A 132 -14.51 -2.81 14.08
C HIS A 132 -13.19 -3.48 13.71
N GLY A 133 -12.86 -3.43 12.44
CA GLY A 133 -11.56 -3.83 11.92
C GLY A 133 -10.61 -2.63 11.78
N PRO A 134 -9.44 -2.83 11.15
CA PRO A 134 -8.45 -1.77 10.95
C PRO A 134 -8.95 -0.57 10.13
N ASP A 135 -9.93 -0.78 9.25
CA ASP A 135 -10.53 0.26 8.39
C ASP A 135 -11.86 0.81 8.94
N GLY A 136 -12.21 0.49 10.17
CA GLY A 136 -13.49 0.82 10.77
C GLY A 136 -14.48 -0.35 10.77
N PRO A 137 -15.79 -0.10 10.77
CA PRO A 137 -16.79 -1.17 10.81
C PRO A 137 -16.66 -2.11 9.60
N VAL A 138 -16.60 -3.42 9.84
CA VAL A 138 -16.55 -4.41 8.76
C VAL A 138 -17.87 -4.42 7.97
N TYR A 139 -17.80 -4.89 6.72
CA TYR A 139 -19.01 -5.03 5.91
C TYR A 139 -19.98 -6.06 6.53
N PRO A 140 -21.27 -5.74 6.71
CA PRO A 140 -22.22 -6.60 7.42
C PRO A 140 -22.71 -7.82 6.62
N GLY A 141 -22.19 -8.06 5.41
CA GLY A 141 -22.57 -9.22 4.61
C GLY A 141 -23.93 -9.09 3.89
N THR A 142 -24.55 -7.92 3.85
CA THR A 142 -25.93 -7.68 3.37
C THR A 142 -26.22 -8.27 1.99
N CYS A 143 -25.24 -8.33 1.08
CA CYS A 143 -25.41 -8.88 -0.27
C CYS A 143 -24.87 -10.31 -0.41
N LYS A 144 -24.34 -10.92 0.66
CA LYS A 144 -23.80 -12.28 0.59
C LYS A 144 -24.94 -13.28 0.41
N GLY A 145 -24.83 -14.15 -0.59
CA GLY A 145 -25.90 -15.12 -0.91
C GLY A 145 -27.15 -14.52 -1.51
N VAL A 146 -27.15 -13.22 -1.85
CA VAL A 146 -28.30 -12.56 -2.46
C VAL A 146 -28.13 -12.47 -3.96
N GLU A 147 -29.09 -13.00 -4.71
CA GLU A 147 -29.19 -12.82 -6.15
C GLU A 147 -29.96 -11.54 -6.47
N ARG A 148 -29.31 -10.59 -7.12
CA ARG A 148 -29.92 -9.39 -7.65
C ARG A 148 -29.51 -9.19 -9.11
N THR A 149 -30.40 -8.59 -9.88
CA THR A 149 -30.14 -8.10 -11.23
C THR A 149 -29.71 -6.64 -11.16
N GLY A 150 -28.90 -6.19 -12.13
CA GLY A 150 -28.40 -4.81 -12.24
C GLY A 150 -26.90 -4.77 -12.41
N ALA A 151 -26.43 -3.78 -13.16
CA ALA A 151 -25.01 -3.64 -13.54
C ALA A 151 -24.18 -2.86 -12.51
N ASP A 152 -24.81 -2.10 -11.61
CA ASP A 152 -24.12 -1.22 -10.66
C ASP A 152 -23.78 -1.94 -9.35
N TYR A 153 -22.74 -2.80 -9.39
CA TYR A 153 -22.26 -3.57 -8.25
C TYR A 153 -20.74 -3.52 -8.16
N CYS A 154 -20.22 -3.80 -6.97
CA CYS A 154 -18.82 -4.11 -6.74
C CYS A 154 -18.64 -5.62 -6.48
N TRP A 155 -17.40 -6.11 -6.59
CA TRP A 155 -17.06 -7.47 -6.18
C TRP A 155 -16.39 -7.45 -4.80
N ARG A 156 -16.90 -8.28 -3.90
CA ARG A 156 -16.30 -8.50 -2.59
C ARG A 156 -15.73 -9.90 -2.48
N LEU A 157 -14.61 -10.01 -1.77
CA LEU A 157 -14.06 -11.30 -1.34
C LEU A 157 -14.97 -11.86 -0.23
N ASP A 158 -15.40 -13.10 -0.36
CA ASP A 158 -15.94 -13.87 0.74
C ASP A 158 -14.79 -14.30 1.65
N MET A 159 -14.57 -13.53 2.72
CA MET A 159 -13.42 -13.73 3.57
C MET A 159 -13.43 -15.09 4.26
N ALA A 160 -14.59 -15.55 4.71
CA ALA A 160 -14.72 -16.86 5.36
C ALA A 160 -14.37 -18.00 4.37
N ALA A 161 -14.95 -17.99 3.17
CA ALA A 161 -14.65 -18.99 2.14
C ALA A 161 -13.19 -18.94 1.68
N ALA A 162 -12.60 -17.74 1.62
CA ALA A 162 -11.19 -17.56 1.28
C ALA A 162 -10.27 -18.16 2.36
N MET A 163 -10.58 -17.95 3.63
CA MET A 163 -9.82 -18.50 4.75
C MET A 163 -9.94 -20.03 4.86
N GLU A 164 -11.09 -20.62 4.54
CA GLU A 164 -11.25 -22.08 4.48
C GLU A 164 -10.35 -22.74 3.43
N ARG A 165 -9.96 -22.00 2.38
CA ARG A 165 -9.06 -22.46 1.33
C ARG A 165 -7.59 -22.12 1.58
N SER A 166 -7.29 -21.33 2.60
CA SER A 166 -5.93 -20.92 2.90
C SER A 166 -5.29 -21.82 3.96
N ALA A 167 -3.99 -22.07 3.82
CA ALA A 167 -3.17 -22.55 4.93
C ALA A 167 -2.97 -21.42 5.96
N PRO A 168 -2.48 -21.73 7.18
CA PRO A 168 -2.12 -20.67 8.12
C PRO A 168 -1.20 -19.62 7.46
N LEU A 169 -1.61 -18.36 7.51
CA LEU A 169 -0.91 -17.27 6.86
C LEU A 169 0.14 -16.67 7.80
N VAL A 170 1.38 -16.74 7.39
CA VAL A 170 2.50 -16.09 8.08
C VAL A 170 3.24 -15.19 7.11
N TRP A 171 3.94 -14.19 7.63
CA TRP A 171 4.80 -13.31 6.85
C TRP A 171 5.94 -12.76 7.71
N ALA A 172 7.02 -12.36 7.09
CA ALA A 172 8.18 -11.81 7.77
C ALA A 172 8.21 -10.29 7.64
N ASP A 173 8.34 -9.59 8.79
CA ASP A 173 8.67 -8.18 8.84
C ASP A 173 10.08 -8.02 9.42
N LEU A 174 10.91 -7.23 8.76
CA LEU A 174 12.30 -7.08 9.17
C LEU A 174 12.45 -6.38 10.54
N ALA A 175 11.50 -5.57 10.95
CA ALA A 175 11.49 -4.89 12.24
C ALA A 175 10.69 -5.66 13.30
N ALA A 176 9.54 -6.23 12.92
CA ALA A 176 8.62 -6.88 13.85
C ALA A 176 8.78 -8.42 13.91
N GLY A 177 9.66 -9.00 13.08
CA GLY A 177 9.86 -10.46 13.02
C GLY A 177 8.74 -11.21 12.31
N GLN A 178 8.60 -12.49 12.60
CA GLN A 178 7.54 -13.30 12.02
C GLN A 178 6.16 -12.92 12.58
N GLN A 179 5.21 -12.72 11.70
CA GLN A 179 3.85 -12.30 12.00
C GLN A 179 2.84 -13.36 11.54
N HIS A 180 1.73 -13.45 12.27
CA HIS A 180 0.55 -14.20 11.85
C HIS A 180 -0.46 -13.24 11.22
N ALA A 181 -0.94 -13.58 10.03
CA ALA A 181 -1.94 -12.77 9.36
C ALA A 181 -3.36 -13.20 9.76
N ASP A 182 -4.18 -12.23 10.12
CA ASP A 182 -5.61 -12.43 10.38
C ASP A 182 -6.45 -11.55 9.44
N PRO A 183 -6.73 -12.01 8.21
CA PRO A 183 -7.57 -11.28 7.27
C PRO A 183 -9.03 -11.14 7.73
N MET A 184 -9.51 -12.01 8.62
CA MET A 184 -10.88 -11.98 9.14
C MET A 184 -11.22 -10.65 9.82
N LEU A 185 -10.22 -9.96 10.38
CA LEU A 185 -10.40 -8.63 10.99
C LEU A 185 -10.94 -7.56 10.02
N PHE A 186 -10.80 -7.78 8.72
CA PHE A 186 -11.26 -6.84 7.68
C PHE A 186 -12.68 -7.18 7.17
N GLY A 187 -13.18 -8.38 7.46
CA GLY A 187 -14.42 -8.88 6.86
C GLY A 187 -14.33 -8.98 5.33
N ASP A 188 -15.49 -8.96 4.66
CA ASP A 188 -15.58 -9.13 3.22
C ASP A 188 -15.15 -7.86 2.48
N ILE A 189 -13.86 -7.76 2.16
CA ILE A 189 -13.26 -6.60 1.50
C ILE A 189 -13.72 -6.47 0.05
N MET A 190 -13.70 -5.25 -0.46
CA MET A 190 -13.97 -4.97 -1.86
C MET A 190 -12.71 -5.19 -2.70
N LEU A 191 -12.81 -6.01 -3.75
CA LEU A 191 -11.72 -6.27 -4.70
C LEU A 191 -11.87 -5.51 -6.02
N TRP A 192 -13.12 -5.27 -6.45
CA TRP A 192 -13.40 -4.51 -7.66
C TRP A 192 -14.51 -3.51 -7.40
N ARG A 193 -14.27 -2.27 -7.74
CA ARG A 193 -15.17 -1.16 -7.45
C ARG A 193 -16.17 -0.94 -8.59
N LYS A 194 -17.26 -0.23 -8.31
CA LYS A 194 -18.24 0.21 -9.31
C LYS A 194 -17.66 1.28 -10.24
N ASP A 195 -16.88 2.19 -9.64
CA ASP A 195 -16.39 3.45 -10.20
C ASP A 195 -14.90 3.43 -10.60
N ALA A 196 -14.19 2.37 -10.28
CA ALA A 196 -12.81 2.19 -10.66
C ALA A 196 -12.43 0.69 -10.70
N PRO A 197 -11.66 0.25 -11.69
CA PRO A 197 -11.20 -1.13 -11.78
C PRO A 197 -10.23 -1.42 -10.64
N ALA A 198 -10.39 -2.57 -10.02
CA ALA A 198 -9.61 -3.09 -8.92
C ALA A 198 -9.65 -2.23 -7.63
N SER A 199 -9.35 -2.85 -6.51
CA SER A 199 -9.04 -2.18 -5.25
C SER A 199 -7.52 -2.06 -5.09
N TYR A 200 -7.09 -1.21 -4.17
CA TYR A 200 -5.69 -1.13 -3.75
C TYR A 200 -5.11 -2.51 -3.42
N HIS A 201 -5.81 -3.31 -2.62
CA HIS A 201 -5.32 -4.62 -2.20
C HIS A 201 -5.04 -5.56 -3.36
N LEU A 202 -5.97 -5.66 -4.32
CA LEU A 202 -5.79 -6.52 -5.48
C LEU A 202 -4.68 -6.00 -6.39
N ALA A 203 -4.72 -4.72 -6.75
CA ALA A 203 -3.76 -4.13 -7.68
C ALA A 203 -2.33 -4.13 -7.13
N ALA A 204 -2.12 -3.67 -5.88
CA ALA A 204 -0.78 -3.61 -5.28
C ALA A 204 -0.16 -5.02 -5.13
N THR A 205 -0.95 -6.02 -4.71
CA THR A 205 -0.46 -7.39 -4.56
C THR A 205 -0.02 -8.00 -5.90
N LEU A 206 -0.83 -7.81 -6.95
CA LEU A 206 -0.53 -8.33 -8.28
C LEU A 206 0.67 -7.63 -8.93
N ASP A 207 0.78 -6.32 -8.74
CA ASP A 207 1.87 -5.54 -9.30
C ASP A 207 3.19 -5.83 -8.59
N ASP A 208 3.20 -5.96 -7.27
CA ASP A 208 4.41 -6.31 -6.53
C ASP A 208 4.97 -7.66 -7.02
N ALA A 209 4.10 -8.65 -7.25
CA ALA A 209 4.50 -9.93 -7.83
C ALA A 209 5.02 -9.80 -9.27
N ALA A 210 4.31 -9.06 -10.12
CA ALA A 210 4.66 -8.89 -11.53
C ALA A 210 5.93 -8.09 -11.77
N ASP A 211 6.22 -7.12 -10.88
CA ASP A 211 7.43 -6.29 -10.93
C ASP A 211 8.63 -6.98 -10.25
N GLY A 212 8.43 -8.20 -9.71
CA GLY A 212 9.47 -8.95 -9.02
C GLY A 212 9.93 -8.27 -7.73
N ILE A 213 9.00 -7.59 -7.03
CA ILE A 213 9.31 -6.93 -5.75
C ILE A 213 9.52 -8.01 -4.70
N SER A 214 10.75 -8.10 -4.21
CA SER A 214 11.15 -9.06 -3.18
C SER A 214 11.00 -8.51 -1.77
N HIS A 215 11.07 -7.17 -1.61
CA HIS A 215 10.96 -6.50 -0.32
C HIS A 215 9.97 -5.33 -0.42
N ILE A 216 8.91 -5.40 0.38
CA ILE A 216 7.90 -4.34 0.46
C ILE A 216 8.26 -3.41 1.62
N VAL A 217 8.85 -2.27 1.28
CA VAL A 217 9.14 -1.19 2.23
C VAL A 217 8.01 -0.17 2.15
N ARG A 218 7.33 0.09 3.30
CA ARG A 218 6.20 1.02 3.38
C ARG A 218 5.94 1.49 4.81
N GLY A 219 5.04 2.44 4.99
CA GLY A 219 4.73 2.97 6.32
C GLY A 219 3.99 1.98 7.23
N MET A 220 4.19 2.09 8.54
CA MET A 220 3.56 1.27 9.58
C MET A 220 2.01 1.33 9.55
N ASP A 221 1.43 2.38 9.00
CA ASP A 221 -0.02 2.51 8.80
C ASP A 221 -0.63 1.46 7.86
N LEU A 222 0.21 0.81 7.05
CA LEU A 222 -0.20 -0.28 6.16
C LEU A 222 0.10 -1.68 6.72
N PHE A 223 0.59 -1.77 7.96
CA PHE A 223 1.00 -3.03 8.58
C PHE A 223 -0.13 -4.07 8.61
N ALA A 224 -1.31 -3.70 9.08
CA ALA A 224 -2.46 -4.59 9.14
C ALA A 224 -2.90 -5.11 7.77
N TYR A 225 -2.75 -4.29 6.70
CA TYR A 225 -3.12 -4.68 5.34
C TYR A 225 -2.29 -5.83 4.78
N THR A 226 -1.14 -6.13 5.39
CA THR A 226 -0.32 -7.28 5.00
C THR A 226 -1.09 -8.59 5.11
N ALA A 227 -2.00 -8.70 6.07
CA ALA A 227 -2.85 -9.89 6.20
C ALA A 227 -3.67 -10.17 4.92
N ILE A 228 -4.27 -9.12 4.34
CA ILE A 228 -5.03 -9.24 3.08
C ILE A 228 -4.10 -9.57 1.91
N HIS A 229 -2.95 -8.91 1.82
CA HIS A 229 -2.00 -9.17 0.73
C HIS A 229 -1.47 -10.60 0.79
N ARG A 230 -1.16 -11.13 1.98
CA ARG A 230 -0.76 -12.52 2.17
C ARG A 230 -1.82 -13.52 1.74
N LEU A 231 -3.10 -13.26 2.10
CA LEU A 231 -4.21 -14.09 1.64
C LEU A 231 -4.31 -14.09 0.10
N LEU A 232 -4.30 -12.91 -0.53
CA LEU A 232 -4.36 -12.81 -1.99
C LEU A 232 -3.15 -13.46 -2.67
N GLN A 233 -1.96 -13.34 -2.12
CA GLN A 233 -0.76 -14.01 -2.63
C GLN A 233 -0.95 -15.52 -2.63
N GLN A 234 -1.44 -16.09 -1.55
CA GLN A 234 -1.66 -17.52 -1.45
C GLN A 234 -2.78 -18.01 -2.40
N LEU A 235 -3.92 -17.32 -2.44
CA LEU A 235 -5.05 -17.70 -3.31
C LEU A 235 -4.71 -17.62 -4.81
N LEU A 236 -3.78 -16.74 -5.17
CA LEU A 236 -3.41 -16.49 -6.56
C LEU A 236 -2.04 -17.08 -6.95
N ASP A 237 -1.43 -17.88 -6.07
CA ASP A 237 -0.11 -18.50 -6.28
C ASP A 237 0.98 -17.46 -6.62
N LEU A 238 1.01 -16.35 -5.89
CA LEU A 238 1.98 -15.28 -6.09
C LEU A 238 3.16 -15.43 -5.12
N PRO A 239 4.35 -14.90 -5.49
CA PRO A 239 5.50 -14.87 -4.60
C PRO A 239 5.22 -14.16 -3.28
N GLU A 240 5.83 -14.64 -2.22
CA GLU A 240 5.80 -14.02 -0.90
C GLU A 240 6.99 -13.09 -0.73
N PRO A 241 6.80 -11.75 -0.64
CA PRO A 241 7.86 -10.80 -0.34
C PRO A 241 8.13 -10.74 1.16
N VAL A 242 9.33 -10.28 1.52
CA VAL A 242 9.65 -9.84 2.87
C VAL A 242 9.15 -8.39 3.05
N TYR A 243 8.68 -8.06 4.25
CA TYR A 243 8.17 -6.72 4.55
C TYR A 243 9.10 -5.96 5.48
N TRP A 244 9.10 -4.66 5.33
CA TRP A 244 9.62 -3.72 6.31
C TRP A 244 8.67 -2.54 6.43
N HIS A 245 8.01 -2.44 7.58
CA HIS A 245 7.15 -1.32 7.88
C HIS A 245 7.94 -0.28 8.67
N HIS A 246 8.32 0.80 7.96
CA HIS A 246 9.08 1.89 8.57
C HIS A 246 8.17 2.78 9.44
N PRO A 247 8.72 3.44 10.49
CA PRO A 247 8.02 4.41 11.30
C PRO A 247 7.45 5.57 10.45
N LEU A 248 6.33 6.14 10.90
CA LEU A 248 5.69 7.28 10.24
C LEU A 248 6.32 8.60 10.72
N LEU A 249 6.26 9.63 9.89
CA LEU A 249 6.47 11.00 10.32
C LEU A 249 5.14 11.57 10.82
N LEU A 250 5.18 12.16 12.02
CA LEU A 250 4.04 12.73 12.73
C LEU A 250 4.23 14.24 12.87
N ASP A 251 3.13 14.97 13.00
CA ASP A 251 3.14 16.40 13.34
C ASP A 251 3.34 16.61 14.86
N ASP A 252 3.32 17.87 15.30
CA ASP A 252 3.46 18.29 16.69
C ASP A 252 2.33 17.81 17.62
N LYS A 253 1.22 17.31 17.04
CA LYS A 253 0.09 16.72 17.76
C LYS A 253 0.17 15.19 17.83
N GLY A 254 1.23 14.60 17.26
CA GLY A 254 1.38 13.15 17.17
C GLY A 254 0.47 12.52 16.11
N GLU A 255 -0.08 13.31 15.18
CA GLU A 255 -0.92 12.81 14.11
C GLU A 255 -0.09 12.58 12.83
N LYS A 256 -0.46 11.55 12.05
CA LYS A 256 0.19 11.27 10.77
C LYS A 256 0.12 12.49 9.85
N LEU A 257 1.25 12.83 9.23
CA LEU A 257 1.30 13.84 8.19
C LEU A 257 0.35 13.44 7.04
N ALA A 258 -0.60 14.29 6.73
CA ALA A 258 -1.59 14.05 5.69
C ALA A 258 -1.71 15.25 4.75
N LYS A 259 -2.02 14.96 3.48
CA LYS A 259 -2.24 15.98 2.43
C LYS A 259 -3.28 17.05 2.82
N SER A 260 -4.24 16.68 3.67
CA SER A 260 -5.32 17.56 4.13
C SER A 260 -4.98 18.43 5.34
N ARG A 261 -3.81 18.25 5.97
CA ARG A 261 -3.42 18.86 7.24
C ARG A 261 -2.12 19.66 7.13
N LEU A 262 -2.05 20.65 6.19
CA LEU A 262 -0.99 21.67 6.14
C LEU A 262 0.46 21.14 6.04
N SER A 263 0.70 19.89 5.70
CA SER A 263 2.05 19.45 5.35
C SER A 263 2.47 20.15 4.07
N GLU A 264 3.49 21.00 4.15
CA GLU A 264 3.98 21.76 3.01
C GLU A 264 4.32 20.80 1.85
N PRO A 265 3.78 21.03 0.64
CA PRO A 265 4.10 20.20 -0.51
C PRO A 265 5.58 20.31 -0.88
N LEU A 266 6.20 19.18 -1.28
CA LEU A 266 7.60 19.18 -1.78
C LEU A 266 7.78 20.12 -2.97
N ALA A 267 6.77 20.24 -3.82
CA ALA A 267 6.78 21.17 -4.96
C ALA A 267 6.97 22.65 -4.54
N VAL A 268 6.52 23.06 -3.34
CA VAL A 268 6.75 24.40 -2.79
C VAL A 268 8.21 24.57 -2.43
N GLN A 269 8.79 23.61 -1.70
CA GLN A 269 10.20 23.62 -1.30
C GLN A 269 11.13 23.60 -2.52
N ARG A 270 10.82 22.78 -3.54
CA ARG A 270 11.55 22.72 -4.80
C ARG A 270 11.52 24.06 -5.54
N LYS A 271 10.36 24.72 -5.60
CA LYS A 271 10.22 26.04 -6.23
C LYS A 271 10.91 27.16 -5.44
N ALA A 272 11.02 27.01 -4.13
CA ALA A 272 11.77 27.92 -3.26
C ALA A 272 13.30 27.75 -3.38
N GLY A 273 13.78 26.82 -4.21
CA GLY A 273 15.21 26.59 -4.43
C GLY A 273 15.90 25.80 -3.33
N ILE A 274 15.14 25.08 -2.50
CA ILE A 274 15.73 24.19 -1.49
C ILE A 274 16.46 23.04 -2.23
N ASP A 275 17.62 22.67 -1.72
CA ASP A 275 18.45 21.58 -2.25
C ASP A 275 17.82 20.23 -1.84
N GLY A 276 17.27 19.51 -2.81
CA GLY A 276 16.59 18.22 -2.59
C GLY A 276 17.51 17.12 -2.04
N PRO A 277 18.70 16.90 -2.63
CA PRO A 277 19.71 15.98 -2.06
C PRO A 277 20.11 16.34 -0.63
N ALA A 278 20.29 17.63 -0.31
CA ALA A 278 20.61 18.04 1.06
C ALA A 278 19.46 17.72 2.03
N LEU A 279 18.21 17.89 1.62
CA LEU A 279 17.01 17.50 2.39
C LEU A 279 17.02 15.99 2.66
N ILE A 280 17.28 15.18 1.65
CA ILE A 280 17.36 13.71 1.78
C ILE A 280 18.51 13.32 2.74
N ASP A 281 19.66 13.98 2.67
CA ASP A 281 20.78 13.70 3.59
C ASP A 281 20.45 14.09 5.04
N GLN A 282 19.68 15.15 5.26
CA GLN A 282 19.13 15.48 6.59
C GLN A 282 18.22 14.37 7.10
N LEU A 283 17.28 13.91 6.30
CA LEU A 283 16.38 12.81 6.65
C LEU A 283 17.16 11.52 6.98
N ARG A 284 18.20 11.17 6.20
CA ARG A 284 19.07 10.03 6.46
C ARG A 284 19.75 10.09 7.83
N ARG A 285 20.07 11.28 8.31
CA ARG A 285 20.69 11.51 9.61
C ARG A 285 19.66 11.62 10.74
N GLY A 286 18.37 11.44 10.46
CA GLY A 286 17.31 11.62 11.43
C GLY A 286 17.05 13.08 11.81
N MET A 287 17.58 14.02 11.03
CA MET A 287 17.34 15.45 11.22
C MET A 287 16.02 15.82 10.54
N LEU A 288 14.95 15.80 11.33
CA LEU A 288 13.61 16.13 10.86
C LEU A 288 13.36 17.64 10.92
N PRO A 289 12.54 18.20 10.02
CA PRO A 289 12.10 19.58 10.11
C PRO A 289 11.41 19.87 11.45
N LEU A 290 11.46 21.15 11.89
CA LEU A 290 10.84 21.56 13.15
C LEU A 290 9.35 21.20 13.17
N GLY A 291 8.88 20.62 14.27
CA GLY A 291 7.50 20.21 14.45
C GLY A 291 7.16 18.87 13.77
N ILE A 292 8.15 18.15 13.26
CA ILE A 292 7.97 16.79 12.70
C ILE A 292 8.75 15.79 13.55
N TYR A 293 8.10 14.68 13.88
CA TYR A 293 8.62 13.62 14.74
C TYR A 293 8.47 12.26 14.07
N GLN A 294 9.31 11.32 14.42
CA GLN A 294 9.14 9.94 14.02
C GLN A 294 8.25 9.20 15.04
N SER A 295 7.27 8.41 14.56
CA SER A 295 6.50 7.55 15.45
C SER A 295 7.44 6.57 16.18
N GLY A 296 7.18 6.28 17.45
CA GLY A 296 7.89 5.23 18.17
C GLY A 296 7.80 3.90 17.42
N ALA A 297 8.88 3.15 17.48
CA ALA A 297 8.89 1.78 16.99
C ALA A 297 8.04 0.88 17.90
#